data_f35f23e2985f1c0c5e9f6d4906d9a7b0
#
_entry.id   f35f23e2985f1c0c5e9f6d4906d9a7b0
#
_cell.length_a   1.000
_cell.length_b   1.000
_cell.length_c   1.000
_cell.angle_alpha   90.00
_cell.angle_beta   90.00
_cell.angle_gamma   90.00
#
_symmetry.space_group_name_H-M   'P 1'
#
loop_
_entity.id
_entity.type
_entity.pdbx_description
1 polymer ?
#
loop_
_entity_poly.entity_id
_entity_poly.type
_entity_poly.pdbx_seq_one_letter_code
_entity_poly.pdbx_strand_id
1 'polypeptide(L)'
;MPVHIQSHVRCVTFDQARLDRLARAILSDVGEASTELGILFVGDQRMRGLNRRYRGKDRTTDVLAFAMREAFTPHASRLTPNMLGDVVISVPAAWRQAKEAERSLDEELAWLLVHGILHLCGYDHERSEKEARRMHRRERMILRSIARLPKRVNRTRHGSTDSPSRAKSRDASHITHHE
;
A
#
# COMPACT_ATOMS: atom_id res chain seq x y z
N MET A 1 8.93 11.91 9.86
CA MET A 1 9.18 12.09 8.42
C MET A 1 7.93 11.75 7.66
N PRO A 2 7.53 12.53 6.65
CA PRO A 2 6.29 12.29 5.94
C PRO A 2 6.42 11.13 4.95
N VAL A 3 5.49 10.19 5.05
CA VAL A 3 5.18 9.23 4.00
C VAL A 3 3.86 9.70 3.39
N HIS A 4 3.90 10.06 2.11
CA HIS A 4 2.75 10.58 1.39
C HIS A 4 2.08 9.45 0.62
N ILE A 5 0.90 9.01 1.08
CA ILE A 5 0.16 7.91 0.45
C ILE A 5 -1.04 8.50 -0.30
N GLN A 6 -1.09 8.25 -1.61
CA GLN A 6 -2.22 8.60 -2.46
C GLN A 6 -2.79 7.36 -3.15
N SER A 7 -4.11 7.30 -3.30
CA SER A 7 -4.79 6.25 -4.04
C SER A 7 -5.71 6.82 -5.09
N HIS A 8 -5.55 6.36 -6.32
CA HIS A 8 -6.42 6.61 -7.45
C HIS A 8 -7.32 5.41 -7.79
N VAL A 9 -7.35 4.41 -6.90
CA VAL A 9 -8.17 3.20 -7.04
C VAL A 9 -9.33 3.27 -6.05
N ARG A 10 -10.57 3.19 -6.55
CA ARG A 10 -11.80 3.32 -5.74
C ARG A 10 -12.40 1.98 -5.29
N CYS A 11 -12.02 0.90 -5.94
CA CYS A 11 -12.65 -0.42 -5.74
C CYS A 11 -11.93 -1.33 -4.74
N VAL A 12 -10.86 -0.88 -4.11
CA VAL A 12 -10.12 -1.65 -3.10
C VAL A 12 -9.86 -0.75 -1.91
N THR A 13 -10.31 -1.18 -0.75
CA THR A 13 -9.95 -0.55 0.53
C THR A 13 -8.76 -1.28 1.13
N PHE A 14 -7.72 -0.55 1.45
CA PHE A 14 -6.56 -1.05 2.19
C PHE A 14 -6.28 -0.15 3.40
N ASP A 15 -5.66 -0.73 4.40
CA ASP A 15 -5.32 0.00 5.64
C ASP A 15 -4.12 0.92 5.39
N GLN A 16 -4.43 2.19 5.04
CA GLN A 16 -3.41 3.22 4.82
C GLN A 16 -2.50 3.42 6.03
N ALA A 17 -3.06 3.34 7.24
CA ALA A 17 -2.27 3.49 8.47
C ALA A 17 -1.28 2.34 8.65
N ARG A 18 -1.65 1.13 8.23
CA ARG A 18 -0.75 -0.02 8.20
C ARG A 18 0.37 0.18 7.17
N LEU A 19 0.02 0.66 5.97
CA LEU A 19 1.00 0.92 4.90
C LEU A 19 1.97 2.04 5.31
N ASP A 20 1.51 3.10 5.98
CA ASP A 20 2.37 4.16 6.52
C ASP A 20 3.36 3.59 7.55
N ARG A 21 2.88 2.80 8.52
CA ARG A 21 3.77 2.15 9.51
C ARG A 21 4.78 1.22 8.84
N LEU A 22 4.34 0.46 7.85
CA LEU A 22 5.17 -0.45 7.08
C LEU A 22 6.27 0.31 6.33
N ALA A 23 5.90 1.37 5.61
CA ALA A 23 6.85 2.21 4.87
C ALA A 23 7.91 2.81 5.80
N ARG A 24 7.50 3.34 6.96
CA ARG A 24 8.43 3.87 7.98
C ARG A 24 9.37 2.82 8.53
N ALA A 25 8.86 1.61 8.79
CA ALA A 25 9.69 0.50 9.26
C ALA A 25 10.74 0.10 8.21
N ILE A 26 10.33 0.03 6.91
CA ILE A 26 11.25 -0.25 5.81
C ILE A 26 12.31 0.84 5.69
N LEU A 27 11.90 2.12 5.70
CA LEU A 27 12.83 3.26 5.64
C LEU A 27 13.84 3.23 6.80
N SER A 28 13.39 2.90 8.00
CA SER A 28 14.29 2.72 9.16
C SER A 28 15.28 1.56 8.95
N ASP A 29 14.80 0.44 8.45
CA ASP A 29 15.65 -0.76 8.20
C ASP A 29 16.72 -0.51 7.12
N VAL A 30 16.42 0.33 6.12
CA VAL A 30 17.38 0.68 5.05
C VAL A 30 18.28 1.87 5.41
N GLY A 31 18.10 2.48 6.58
CA GLY A 31 18.88 3.64 7.04
C GLY A 31 18.38 4.99 6.50
N GLU A 32 17.15 5.02 5.96
CA GLU A 32 16.54 6.21 5.34
C GLU A 32 15.41 6.81 6.19
N ALA A 33 15.46 6.62 7.52
CA ALA A 33 14.42 7.08 8.44
C ALA A 33 14.15 8.59 8.40
N SER A 34 15.08 9.40 7.89
CA SER A 34 14.96 10.86 7.79
C SER A 34 14.45 11.35 6.43
N THR A 35 14.18 10.46 5.47
CA THR A 35 13.77 10.84 4.11
C THR A 35 12.27 10.83 3.92
N GLU A 36 11.82 11.57 2.90
CA GLU A 36 10.44 11.59 2.45
C GLU A 36 10.22 10.54 1.37
N LEU A 37 9.07 9.88 1.41
CA LEU A 37 8.67 8.86 0.44
C LEU A 37 7.26 9.12 -0.07
N GLY A 38 7.10 9.15 -1.40
CA GLY A 38 5.80 9.12 -2.05
C GLY A 38 5.37 7.67 -2.36
N ILE A 39 4.11 7.33 -2.10
CA ILE A 39 3.50 6.06 -2.48
C ILE A 39 2.21 6.36 -3.22
N LEU A 40 2.10 5.87 -4.45
CA LEU A 40 0.93 6.08 -5.30
C LEU A 40 0.34 4.74 -5.74
N PHE A 41 -0.92 4.50 -5.38
CA PHE A 41 -1.69 3.34 -5.85
C PHE A 41 -2.52 3.70 -7.08
N VAL A 42 -2.36 2.92 -8.15
CA VAL A 42 -2.98 3.17 -9.45
C VAL A 42 -3.64 1.91 -10.02
N GLY A 43 -4.51 2.09 -11.02
CA GLY A 43 -5.02 1.02 -11.87
C GLY A 43 -4.07 0.68 -13.03
N ASP A 44 -4.32 -0.46 -13.69
CA ASP A 44 -3.47 -0.98 -14.79
C ASP A 44 -3.30 0.02 -15.94
N GLN A 45 -4.35 0.74 -16.33
CA GLN A 45 -4.29 1.69 -17.45
C GLN A 45 -3.31 2.84 -17.16
N ARG A 46 -3.38 3.39 -15.93
CA ARG A 46 -2.45 4.46 -15.51
C ARG A 46 -1.03 3.94 -15.38
N MET A 47 -0.86 2.74 -14.83
CA MET A 47 0.44 2.08 -14.72
C MET A 47 1.06 1.85 -16.11
N ARG A 48 0.29 1.33 -17.08
CA ARG A 48 0.74 1.17 -18.47
C ARG A 48 1.19 2.49 -19.09
N GLY A 49 0.42 3.58 -18.85
CA GLY A 49 0.78 4.92 -19.33
C GLY A 49 2.11 5.41 -18.75
N LEU A 50 2.32 5.21 -17.45
CA LEU A 50 3.58 5.57 -16.77
C LEU A 50 4.75 4.71 -17.29
N ASN A 51 4.56 3.39 -17.41
CA ASN A 51 5.59 2.47 -17.90
C ASN A 51 6.02 2.81 -19.34
N ARG A 52 5.04 3.15 -20.21
CA ARG A 52 5.32 3.62 -21.56
C ARG A 52 6.11 4.93 -21.57
N ARG A 53 5.67 5.89 -20.75
CA ARG A 53 6.27 7.24 -20.73
C ARG A 53 7.70 7.24 -20.19
N TYR A 54 7.96 6.50 -19.12
CA TYR A 54 9.22 6.58 -18.37
C TYR A 54 10.19 5.43 -18.65
N ARG A 55 9.70 4.26 -19.11
CA ARG A 55 10.53 3.09 -19.42
C ARG A 55 10.44 2.65 -20.89
N GLY A 56 9.64 3.31 -21.71
CA GLY A 56 9.43 2.97 -23.12
C GLY A 56 8.66 1.65 -23.34
N LYS A 57 8.09 1.04 -22.28
CA LYS A 57 7.43 -0.27 -22.34
C LYS A 57 5.92 -0.09 -22.34
N ASP A 58 5.24 -0.34 -23.47
CA ASP A 58 3.78 -0.22 -23.58
C ASP A 58 3.05 -1.45 -23.03
N ARG A 59 3.27 -1.74 -21.77
CA ARG A 59 2.60 -2.80 -21.00
C ARG A 59 2.46 -2.39 -19.55
N THR A 60 1.51 -2.99 -18.84
CA THR A 60 1.41 -2.79 -17.40
C THR A 60 2.59 -3.46 -16.67
N THR A 61 2.91 -2.95 -15.49
CA THR A 61 3.80 -3.57 -14.51
C THR A 61 3.14 -3.44 -13.13
N ASP A 62 3.65 -4.15 -12.16
CA ASP A 62 3.19 -4.14 -10.78
C ASP A 62 3.68 -2.93 -9.99
N VAL A 63 4.97 -2.58 -10.17
CA VAL A 63 5.61 -1.48 -9.45
C VAL A 63 6.54 -0.69 -10.37
N LEU A 64 6.63 0.61 -10.12
CA LEU A 64 7.64 1.53 -10.66
C LEU A 64 8.24 2.33 -9.52
N ALA A 65 9.56 2.50 -9.51
CA ALA A 65 10.28 3.32 -8.56
C ALA A 65 10.97 4.48 -9.30
N PHE A 66 10.77 5.69 -8.81
CA PHE A 66 11.32 6.94 -9.36
C PHE A 66 12.24 7.57 -8.32
N ALA A 67 13.53 7.28 -8.39
CA ALA A 67 14.52 7.83 -7.47
C ALA A 67 14.74 9.33 -7.72
N MET A 68 14.60 10.15 -6.67
CA MET A 68 14.84 11.59 -6.76
C MET A 68 16.30 11.98 -6.51
N ARG A 69 17.08 11.09 -5.88
CA ARG A 69 18.51 11.31 -5.61
C ARG A 69 19.41 11.15 -6.82
N GLU A 70 19.01 10.36 -7.82
CA GLU A 70 19.80 10.16 -9.05
C GLU A 70 19.69 11.33 -10.05
N ALA A 71 18.69 12.19 -9.89
CA ALA A 71 18.54 13.43 -10.67
C ALA A 71 19.54 14.51 -10.20
N PHE A 72 20.79 14.14 -9.91
CA PHE A 72 21.88 15.08 -9.58
C PHE A 72 22.28 15.92 -10.80
N THR A 73 21.39 16.84 -11.16
CA THR A 73 21.87 18.10 -11.73
C THR A 73 22.20 19.02 -10.55
N PRO A 74 23.27 19.80 -10.59
CA PRO A 74 23.70 20.69 -9.48
C PRO A 74 22.63 21.67 -8.98
N HIS A 75 21.50 21.78 -9.69
CA HIS A 75 20.39 22.68 -9.41
C HIS A 75 19.18 21.99 -8.77
N ALA A 76 19.00 20.67 -8.92
CA ALA A 76 17.84 19.94 -8.39
C ALA A 76 17.96 19.62 -6.88
N SER A 77 19.19 19.47 -6.37
CA SER A 77 19.46 19.13 -4.96
C SER A 77 19.05 20.19 -3.94
N ARG A 78 18.72 21.42 -4.39
CA ARG A 78 18.31 22.52 -3.49
C ARG A 78 16.82 22.57 -3.20
N LEU A 79 15.97 21.89 -4.00
CA LEU A 79 14.53 22.03 -3.91
C LEU A 79 13.86 20.95 -3.00
N THR A 80 14.47 19.76 -2.91
CA THR A 80 13.94 18.67 -2.07
C THR A 80 15.08 17.83 -1.45
N PRO A 81 15.84 18.37 -0.49
CA PRO A 81 17.07 17.72 0.00
C PRO A 81 16.84 16.37 0.71
N ASN A 82 15.61 16.07 1.10
CA ASN A 82 15.27 14.87 1.87
C ASN A 82 14.35 13.88 1.16
N MET A 83 14.00 14.09 -0.11
CA MET A 83 13.10 13.19 -0.84
C MET A 83 13.86 11.99 -1.40
N LEU A 84 13.47 10.78 -0.98
CA LEU A 84 14.03 9.53 -1.52
C LEU A 84 13.51 9.28 -2.93
N GLY A 85 12.21 9.46 -3.12
CA GLY A 85 11.54 9.27 -4.40
C GLY A 85 10.09 8.76 -4.25
N ASP A 86 9.53 8.30 -5.37
CA ASP A 86 8.17 7.79 -5.46
C ASP A 86 8.14 6.30 -5.81
N VAL A 87 7.26 5.56 -5.14
CA VAL A 87 6.91 4.18 -5.48
C VAL A 87 5.47 4.16 -5.99
N VAL A 88 5.27 3.73 -7.23
CA VAL A 88 3.94 3.60 -7.84
C VAL A 88 3.60 2.12 -7.96
N ILE A 89 2.44 1.71 -7.43
CA ILE A 89 2.00 0.31 -7.40
C ILE A 89 0.67 0.16 -8.14
N SER A 90 0.59 -0.80 -9.08
CA SER A 90 -0.67 -1.22 -9.68
C SER A 90 -1.40 -2.18 -8.76
N VAL A 91 -2.52 -1.72 -8.16
CA VAL A 91 -3.32 -2.57 -7.27
C VAL A 91 -3.93 -3.78 -8.00
N PRO A 92 -4.46 -3.66 -9.23
CA PRO A 92 -4.94 -4.84 -9.96
C PRO A 92 -3.84 -5.85 -10.29
N ALA A 93 -2.62 -5.39 -10.60
CA ALA A 93 -1.48 -6.29 -10.83
C ALA A 93 -1.08 -7.01 -9.54
N ALA A 94 -0.95 -6.26 -8.44
CA ALA A 94 -0.67 -6.81 -7.11
C ALA A 94 -1.71 -7.86 -6.69
N TRP A 95 -2.99 -7.61 -6.97
CA TRP A 95 -4.05 -8.56 -6.64
C TRP A 95 -3.96 -9.87 -7.44
N ARG A 96 -3.62 -9.80 -8.74
CA ARG A 96 -3.38 -10.99 -9.56
C ARG A 96 -2.20 -11.81 -9.03
N GLN A 97 -1.08 -11.15 -8.76
CA GLN A 97 0.13 -11.79 -8.20
C GLN A 97 -0.12 -12.41 -6.82
N ALA A 98 -0.85 -11.71 -5.96
CA ALA A 98 -1.23 -12.24 -4.65
C ALA A 98 -2.00 -13.56 -4.77
N LYS A 99 -2.97 -13.61 -5.71
CA LYS A 99 -3.73 -14.84 -5.99
C LYS A 99 -2.86 -15.97 -6.53
N GLU A 100 -1.99 -15.69 -7.50
CA GLU A 100 -1.08 -16.67 -8.10
C GLU A 100 -0.09 -17.24 -7.07
N ALA A 101 0.30 -16.42 -6.10
CA ALA A 101 1.24 -16.80 -5.04
C ALA A 101 0.56 -17.26 -3.73
N GLU A 102 -0.78 -17.43 -3.75
CA GLU A 102 -1.59 -17.82 -2.57
C GLU A 102 -1.33 -16.93 -1.34
N ARG A 103 -1.16 -15.63 -1.58
CA ARG A 103 -0.92 -14.62 -0.55
C ARG A 103 -2.10 -13.65 -0.44
N SER A 104 -2.21 -12.96 0.68
CA SER A 104 -3.13 -11.83 0.80
C SER A 104 -2.64 -10.63 -0.03
N LEU A 105 -3.56 -9.75 -0.45
CA LEU A 105 -3.20 -8.49 -1.12
C LEU A 105 -2.26 -7.64 -0.25
N ASP A 106 -2.49 -7.61 1.06
CA ASP A 106 -1.66 -6.87 2.02
C ASP A 106 -0.20 -7.36 2.05
N GLU A 107 0.01 -8.69 1.94
CA GLU A 107 1.35 -9.28 1.89
C GLU A 107 2.05 -8.95 0.57
N GLU A 108 1.29 -8.97 -0.53
CA GLU A 108 1.82 -8.60 -1.84
C GLU A 108 2.18 -7.11 -1.91
N LEU A 109 1.31 -6.23 -1.41
CA LEU A 109 1.59 -4.79 -1.33
C LEU A 109 2.82 -4.50 -0.46
N ALA A 110 3.00 -5.23 0.64
CA ALA A 110 4.18 -5.14 1.48
C ALA A 110 5.45 -5.55 0.70
N TRP A 111 5.39 -6.64 -0.06
CA TRP A 111 6.50 -7.11 -0.89
C TRP A 111 6.87 -6.10 -1.96
N LEU A 112 5.89 -5.60 -2.73
CA LEU A 112 6.10 -4.59 -3.78
C LEU A 112 6.64 -3.27 -3.22
N LEU A 113 6.21 -2.88 -2.02
CA LEU A 113 6.71 -1.68 -1.34
C LEU A 113 8.18 -1.84 -0.93
N VAL A 114 8.56 -2.97 -0.33
CA VAL A 114 9.96 -3.27 -0.01
C VAL A 114 10.82 -3.24 -1.27
N HIS A 115 10.36 -3.91 -2.34
CA HIS A 115 11.04 -3.97 -3.62
C HIS A 115 11.26 -2.58 -4.23
N GLY A 116 10.21 -1.77 -4.30
CA GLY A 116 10.27 -0.40 -4.81
C GLY A 116 11.19 0.50 -4.00
N ILE A 117 11.14 0.44 -2.66
CA ILE A 117 12.03 1.25 -1.80
C ILE A 117 13.49 0.83 -1.99
N LEU A 118 13.78 -0.47 -2.13
CA LEU A 118 15.15 -0.93 -2.40
C LEU A 118 15.68 -0.38 -3.73
N HIS A 119 14.84 -0.31 -4.76
CA HIS A 119 15.21 0.36 -6.02
C HIS A 119 15.54 1.84 -5.80
N LEU A 120 14.75 2.57 -4.99
CA LEU A 120 15.05 3.96 -4.64
C LEU A 120 16.39 4.09 -3.89
N CYS A 121 16.79 3.07 -3.15
CA CYS A 121 18.07 2.99 -2.45
C CYS A 121 19.24 2.51 -3.35
N GLY A 122 19.02 2.39 -4.67
CA GLY A 122 20.05 2.02 -5.64
C GLY A 122 20.31 0.52 -5.79
N TYR A 123 19.46 -0.35 -5.23
CA TYR A 123 19.51 -1.77 -5.54
C TYR A 123 18.93 -2.02 -6.93
N ASP A 124 19.60 -2.82 -7.73
CA ASP A 124 19.15 -3.14 -9.08
C ASP A 124 19.44 -4.61 -9.42
N HIS A 125 18.36 -5.39 -9.46
CA HIS A 125 18.42 -6.83 -9.77
C HIS A 125 18.63 -7.13 -11.27
N GLU A 126 18.45 -6.12 -12.15
CA GLU A 126 18.65 -6.26 -13.60
C GLU A 126 20.14 -6.13 -14.01
N ARG A 127 21.00 -5.57 -13.15
CA ARG A 127 22.43 -5.31 -13.44
C ARG A 127 23.28 -6.58 -13.52
N SER A 128 23.10 -7.50 -12.59
CA SER A 128 23.85 -8.75 -12.52
C SER A 128 23.21 -9.74 -11.55
N GLU A 129 23.53 -11.02 -11.70
CA GLU A 129 23.09 -12.04 -10.73
C GLU A 129 23.56 -11.76 -9.29
N LYS A 130 24.74 -11.16 -9.12
CA LYS A 130 25.27 -10.80 -7.81
C LYS A 130 24.38 -9.75 -7.15
N GLU A 131 24.02 -8.70 -7.88
CA GLU A 131 23.13 -7.64 -7.40
C GLU A 131 21.71 -8.19 -7.17
N ALA A 132 21.20 -9.06 -8.03
CA ALA A 132 19.92 -9.74 -7.83
C ALA A 132 19.91 -10.53 -6.51
N ARG A 133 20.93 -11.36 -6.26
CA ARG A 133 21.07 -12.10 -4.99
C ARG A 133 21.17 -11.19 -3.78
N ARG A 134 21.87 -10.05 -3.90
CA ARG A 134 22.00 -9.05 -2.84
C ARG A 134 20.65 -8.42 -2.51
N MET A 135 19.90 -7.99 -3.52
CA MET A 135 18.58 -7.40 -3.37
C MET A 135 17.59 -8.40 -2.75
N HIS A 136 17.49 -9.62 -3.27
CA HIS A 136 16.60 -10.67 -2.73
C HIS A 136 16.93 -11.06 -1.28
N ARG A 137 18.21 -11.04 -0.90
CA ARG A 137 18.60 -11.25 0.50
C ARG A 137 18.07 -10.12 1.37
N ARG A 138 18.21 -8.87 0.92
CA ARG A 138 17.76 -7.69 1.66
C ARG A 138 16.24 -7.67 1.80
N GLU A 139 15.50 -7.94 0.72
CA GLU A 139 14.04 -8.09 0.74
C GLU A 139 13.58 -9.07 1.81
N ARG A 140 14.14 -10.28 1.82
CA ARG A 140 13.79 -11.30 2.80
C ARG A 140 14.07 -10.88 4.24
N MET A 141 15.16 -10.17 4.49
CA MET A 141 15.49 -9.66 5.81
C MET A 141 14.46 -8.63 6.28
N ILE A 142 14.14 -7.64 5.44
CA ILE A 142 13.16 -6.60 5.75
C ILE A 142 11.77 -7.21 5.95
N LEU A 143 11.32 -8.10 5.04
CA LEU A 143 10.02 -8.76 5.15
C LEU A 143 9.88 -9.56 6.46
N ARG A 144 10.95 -10.22 6.93
CA ARG A 144 10.97 -10.90 8.23
C ARG A 144 10.90 -9.94 9.41
N SER A 145 11.56 -8.79 9.32
CA SER A 145 11.53 -7.73 10.33
C SER A 145 10.12 -7.18 10.48
N ILE A 146 9.48 -6.80 9.37
CA ILE A 146 8.14 -6.22 9.36
C ILE A 146 7.02 -7.23 9.66
N ALA A 147 7.20 -8.52 9.37
CA ALA A 147 6.24 -9.56 9.74
C ALA A 147 6.01 -9.66 11.25
N ARG A 148 6.98 -9.21 12.06
CA ARG A 148 6.88 -9.15 13.52
C ARG A 148 6.10 -7.93 14.02
N LEU A 149 5.77 -6.96 13.15
CA LEU A 149 4.96 -5.82 13.54
C LEU A 149 3.53 -6.28 13.89
N PRO A 150 2.94 -5.77 15.00
CA PRO A 150 1.63 -6.22 15.43
C PRO A 150 0.58 -5.91 14.35
N LYS A 151 -0.12 -6.95 13.90
CA LYS A 151 -1.31 -6.83 13.06
C LYS A 151 -2.40 -6.24 13.96
N ARG A 152 -2.65 -4.94 13.88
CA ARG A 152 -3.82 -4.34 14.54
C ARG A 152 -5.07 -4.91 13.88
N VAL A 153 -5.78 -5.75 14.64
CA VAL A 153 -7.13 -6.17 14.26
C VAL A 153 -8.00 -4.91 14.29
N ASN A 154 -8.47 -4.45 13.14
CA ASN A 154 -9.53 -3.45 13.11
C ASN A 154 -10.76 -4.11 13.72
N ARG A 155 -11.05 -3.82 15.00
CA ARG A 155 -12.36 -4.06 15.57
C ARG A 155 -13.33 -3.12 14.85
N THR A 156 -13.96 -3.61 13.81
CA THR A 156 -15.21 -3.01 13.31
C THR A 156 -16.16 -3.00 14.49
N ARG A 157 -16.44 -1.81 15.01
CA ARG A 157 -17.56 -1.61 15.93
C ARG A 157 -18.82 -1.91 15.13
N HIS A 158 -19.31 -3.14 15.22
CA HIS A 158 -20.71 -3.42 14.94
C HIS A 158 -21.47 -2.68 16.04
N GLY A 159 -22.06 -1.57 15.66
CA GLY A 159 -23.05 -0.88 16.46
C GLY A 159 -24.27 -1.79 16.58
N SER A 160 -24.33 -2.54 17.66
CA SER A 160 -25.58 -3.14 18.14
C SER A 160 -26.46 -2.00 18.64
N THR A 161 -27.31 -1.49 17.78
CA THR A 161 -28.51 -0.79 18.21
C THR A 161 -29.62 -1.81 18.30
N ASP A 162 -29.54 -2.62 19.33
CA ASP A 162 -30.70 -3.40 19.77
C ASP A 162 -31.36 -2.62 20.91
N SER A 163 -32.38 -1.86 20.58
CA SER A 163 -33.30 -1.28 21.54
C SER A 163 -34.54 -2.13 21.57
N PRO A 164 -34.86 -2.78 22.67
CA PRO A 164 -36.12 -3.50 22.79
C PRO A 164 -37.27 -2.50 22.97
N SER A 165 -38.07 -2.37 21.93
CA SER A 165 -39.38 -1.71 22.00
C SER A 165 -40.33 -2.52 22.92
N ARG A 166 -40.59 -1.91 24.05
CA ARG A 166 -41.48 -2.39 25.11
C ARG A 166 -42.94 -2.34 24.64
N ALA A 167 -43.48 -3.49 24.31
CA ALA A 167 -44.91 -3.64 24.10
C ALA A 167 -45.67 -3.35 25.41
N LYS A 168 -46.54 -2.35 25.40
CA LYS A 168 -47.60 -2.17 26.39
C LYS A 168 -48.88 -2.69 25.80
N SER A 169 -49.34 -3.79 26.36
CA SER A 169 -50.72 -4.24 26.33
C SER A 169 -51.66 -3.21 26.97
N ARG A 170 -52.73 -2.89 26.37
CA ARG A 170 -54.01 -2.50 27.03
C ARG A 170 -55.15 -2.98 26.18
N ASP A 171 -55.76 -3.83 26.77
CA ASP A 171 -57.09 -4.37 26.92
C ASP A 171 -58.23 -3.37 26.64
N ALA A 172 -59.33 -3.93 26.19
CA ALA A 172 -60.74 -3.60 26.48
C ALA A 172 -61.58 -3.34 25.21
N SER A 173 -62.33 -4.39 24.91
CA SER A 173 -63.76 -4.45 24.98
C SER A 173 -64.65 -3.42 24.25
N HIS A 174 -65.49 -3.90 23.52
CA HIS A 174 -67.00 -3.74 23.44
C HIS A 174 -67.45 -3.53 22.00
N ILE A 175 -68.20 -4.53 21.55
CA ILE A 175 -69.67 -4.66 21.47
C ILE A 175 -70.31 -3.94 20.27
N THR A 176 -70.95 -4.77 19.51
CA THR A 176 -72.31 -4.74 18.91
C THR A 176 -72.58 -4.00 17.58
N HIS A 177 -73.18 -4.81 16.76
CA HIS A 177 -74.45 -4.78 16.01
C HIS A 177 -74.59 -4.00 14.71
N HIS A 178 -75.24 -4.74 13.83
CA HIS A 178 -76.25 -4.40 12.77
C HIS A 178 -75.62 -3.71 11.52
N GLU A 179 -75.94 -4.11 10.34
CA GLU A 179 -76.92 -4.83 9.55
C GLU A 179 -76.23 -5.37 8.29
#